data_f87c13edbb114c0291f278199d6bcb81
#
_entry.id   f87c13edbb114c0291f278199d6bcb81
#
_cell.length_a   1.000
_cell.length_b   1.000
_cell.length_c   1.000
_cell.angle_alpha   90.00
_cell.angle_beta   90.00
_cell.angle_gamma   90.00
#
_symmetry.space_group_name_H-M   'P 1'
#
loop_
_entity.id
_entity.type
_entity.pdbx_description
1 polymer ?
#
loop_
_entity_poly.entity_id
_entity_poly.type
_entity_poly.pdbx_seq_one_letter_code
_entity_poly.pdbx_strand_id
1 'polypeptide(L)'
;MIPGLYSAATAMDVTDRRHEMVAENLANLQMPGYRRRIVSQSNFDTLLRPLRQSTDGVDSSKLLGATADPARYDFSQGNIQDTKRQLDVALNGDGFFTVQGSSGPLYTRSGAFHLDPQGTLVTQDGLSVLGQGGSIQVPGGVTESQVEIAADGSVFAGDQQIGQLALTRFADNSVLTAVGASLFAAGSNAVPTATSAEVLQGRLEMANTSSVTELINLISISRHRDAAQKALNAIADTIQKRIGLR
;
A
#
# COMPACT_ATOMS: atom_id res chain seq x y z
N MET A 1 6.31 -3.54 38.45
CA MET A 1 6.46 -4.82 37.72
C MET A 1 5.38 -5.05 36.68
N ILE A 2 4.12 -4.74 36.96
CA ILE A 2 3.01 -4.76 35.97
C ILE A 2 3.29 -3.90 34.71
N PRO A 3 3.88 -2.67 34.82
CA PRO A 3 4.21 -1.87 33.65
C PRO A 3 5.20 -2.53 32.69
N GLY A 4 6.21 -3.25 33.21
CA GLY A 4 7.19 -3.95 32.37
C GLY A 4 6.60 -5.14 31.59
N LEU A 5 5.67 -5.88 32.20
CA LEU A 5 4.94 -6.95 31.51
C LEU A 5 4.06 -6.39 30.40
N TYR A 6 3.36 -5.29 30.69
CA TYR A 6 2.50 -4.63 29.71
C TYR A 6 3.29 -4.05 28.54
N SER A 7 4.43 -3.37 28.81
CA SER A 7 5.28 -2.83 27.75
C SER A 7 5.88 -3.94 26.87
N ALA A 8 6.25 -5.08 27.44
CA ALA A 8 6.76 -6.20 26.66
C ALA A 8 5.66 -6.88 25.84
N ALA A 9 4.43 -6.98 26.37
CA ALA A 9 3.28 -7.49 25.62
C ALA A 9 2.90 -6.58 24.45
N THR A 10 2.87 -5.25 24.65
CA THR A 10 2.58 -4.29 23.57
C THR A 10 3.69 -4.27 22.52
N ALA A 11 4.97 -4.41 22.93
CA ALA A 11 6.08 -4.54 21.99
C ALA A 11 5.94 -5.80 21.12
N MET A 12 5.41 -6.89 21.67
CA MET A 12 5.15 -8.13 20.93
C MET A 12 4.02 -7.95 19.92
N ASP A 13 2.90 -7.31 20.30
CA ASP A 13 1.80 -6.99 19.38
C ASP A 13 2.27 -6.13 18.20
N VAL A 14 3.07 -5.08 18.48
CA VAL A 14 3.64 -4.24 17.41
C VAL A 14 4.57 -5.03 16.48
N THR A 15 5.35 -5.97 17.05
CA THR A 15 6.26 -6.81 16.26
C THR A 15 5.49 -7.79 15.38
N ASP A 16 4.40 -8.36 15.88
CA ASP A 16 3.54 -9.27 15.12
C ASP A 16 2.86 -8.53 13.96
N ARG A 17 2.32 -7.33 14.19
CA ARG A 17 1.75 -6.49 13.11
C ARG A 17 2.78 -6.10 12.04
N ARG A 18 4.03 -5.81 12.44
CA ARG A 18 5.12 -5.57 11.49
C ARG A 18 5.43 -6.81 10.66
N HIS A 19 5.44 -7.98 11.31
CA HIS A 19 5.65 -9.24 10.63
C HIS A 19 4.57 -9.50 9.57
N GLU A 20 3.29 -9.30 9.92
CA GLU A 20 2.17 -9.40 8.98
C GLU A 20 2.33 -8.47 7.78
N MET A 21 2.69 -7.20 8.00
CA MET A 21 2.88 -6.25 6.90
C MET A 21 4.04 -6.61 5.99
N VAL A 22 5.17 -7.06 6.55
CA VAL A 22 6.31 -7.49 5.73
C VAL A 22 5.96 -8.75 4.95
N ALA A 23 5.23 -9.68 5.56
CA ALA A 23 4.73 -10.87 4.87
C ALA A 23 3.76 -10.50 3.72
N GLU A 24 2.87 -9.54 3.94
CA GLU A 24 1.97 -9.02 2.91
C GLU A 24 2.74 -8.33 1.77
N ASN A 25 3.73 -7.48 2.09
CA ASN A 25 4.60 -6.86 1.09
C ASN A 25 5.35 -7.92 0.26
N LEU A 26 5.84 -8.97 0.91
CA LEU A 26 6.54 -10.07 0.25
C LEU A 26 5.61 -10.89 -0.66
N ALA A 27 4.39 -11.16 -0.21
CA ALA A 27 3.38 -11.89 -0.99
C ALA A 27 2.95 -11.14 -2.26
N ASN A 28 2.92 -9.80 -2.21
CA ASN A 28 2.44 -8.95 -3.31
C ASN A 28 3.57 -8.33 -4.16
N LEU A 29 4.80 -8.82 -4.05
CA LEU A 29 5.95 -8.33 -4.83
C LEU A 29 5.75 -8.35 -6.35
N GLN A 30 5.04 -9.37 -6.85
CA GLN A 30 4.78 -9.57 -8.27
C GLN A 30 3.52 -8.85 -8.76
N MET A 31 2.77 -8.20 -7.85
CA MET A 31 1.53 -7.54 -8.19
C MET A 31 1.81 -6.17 -8.81
N PRO A 32 1.35 -5.90 -10.05
CA PRO A 32 1.48 -4.59 -10.67
C PRO A 32 0.78 -3.52 -9.86
N GLY A 33 1.42 -2.37 -9.71
CA GLY A 33 0.85 -1.23 -9.01
C GLY A 33 0.72 -1.37 -7.49
N TYR A 34 1.19 -2.47 -6.90
CA TYR A 34 1.18 -2.65 -5.44
C TYR A 34 2.03 -1.58 -4.75
N ARG A 35 1.51 -1.02 -3.67
CA ARG A 35 2.19 -0.04 -2.82
C ARG A 35 2.58 -0.67 -1.50
N ARG A 36 3.87 -0.56 -1.18
CA ARG A 36 4.44 -1.06 0.06
C ARG A 36 3.73 -0.48 1.27
N ARG A 37 3.35 -1.34 2.21
CA ARG A 37 2.85 -0.92 3.52
C ARG A 37 4.04 -0.66 4.45
N ILE A 38 4.00 0.47 5.15
CA ILE A 38 5.02 0.88 6.12
C ILE A 38 4.38 1.21 7.45
N VAL A 39 5.12 0.95 8.54
CA VAL A 39 4.76 1.45 9.87
C VAL A 39 5.54 2.73 10.11
N SER A 40 4.87 3.75 10.61
CA SER A 40 5.56 4.96 11.06
C SER A 40 6.54 4.61 12.19
N GLN A 41 7.81 4.97 12.02
CA GLN A 41 8.85 4.74 13.04
C GLN A 41 8.65 5.57 14.31
N SER A 42 7.84 6.64 14.25
CA SER A 42 7.61 7.54 15.38
C SER A 42 7.01 6.84 16.61
N ASN A 43 6.30 5.73 16.42
CA ASN A 43 5.66 5.01 17.52
C ASN A 43 6.60 4.09 18.28
N PHE A 44 7.67 3.60 17.66
CA PHE A 44 8.63 2.72 18.34
C PHE A 44 9.57 3.51 19.28
N ASP A 45 10.05 4.66 18.85
CA ASP A 45 10.88 5.55 19.68
C ASP A 45 10.07 6.16 20.83
N THR A 46 8.78 6.40 20.64
CA THR A 46 7.89 6.87 21.69
C THR A 46 7.64 5.80 22.75
N LEU A 47 7.64 4.53 22.39
CA LEU A 47 7.54 3.39 23.32
C LEU A 47 8.80 3.17 24.17
N LEU A 48 9.97 3.52 23.67
CA LEU A 48 11.25 3.37 24.37
C LEU A 48 11.63 4.61 25.22
N ARG A 49 11.08 5.79 24.92
CA ARG A 49 11.35 7.04 25.65
C ARG A 49 10.95 7.02 27.13
N PRO A 50 9.82 6.43 27.58
CA PRO A 50 9.41 6.47 28.98
C PRO A 50 10.36 5.72 29.92
N LEU A 51 11.15 4.76 29.43
CA LEU A 51 12.12 4.04 30.22
C LEU A 51 13.38 4.86 30.56
N ARG A 52 13.60 5.99 29.90
CA ARG A 52 14.80 6.84 30.08
C ARG A 52 14.57 8.14 30.86
N GLN A 53 13.33 8.59 31.03
CA GLN A 53 13.06 9.90 31.66
C GLN A 53 11.77 9.86 32.49
N SER A 54 11.70 9.16 33.59
CA SER A 54 10.68 9.39 34.61
C SER A 54 11.29 9.94 35.89
N THR A 55 11.40 11.25 35.91
CA THR A 55 11.37 12.09 37.12
C THR A 55 10.53 13.30 36.75
N ASP A 56 9.28 13.27 37.07
CA ASP A 56 8.27 14.31 37.23
C ASP A 56 7.01 14.16 36.36
N GLY A 57 5.91 13.78 37.04
CA GLY A 57 4.58 14.30 36.75
C GLY A 57 3.91 13.93 35.43
N VAL A 58 4.29 12.89 34.71
CA VAL A 58 3.64 12.48 33.47
C VAL A 58 2.42 11.61 33.76
N ASP A 59 1.26 12.06 33.27
CA ASP A 59 -0.02 11.38 33.34
C ASP A 59 0.11 9.93 32.80
N SER A 60 0.11 8.97 33.73
CA SER A 60 0.31 7.55 33.44
C SER A 60 -0.78 6.93 32.55
N SER A 61 -1.88 7.62 32.32
CA SER A 61 -2.97 7.17 31.42
C SER A 61 -2.60 7.29 29.94
N LYS A 62 -1.66 8.17 29.57
CA LYS A 62 -1.12 8.32 28.22
C LYS A 62 0.03 7.37 27.88
N LEU A 63 0.58 6.68 28.88
CA LEU A 63 1.70 5.75 28.79
C LEU A 63 1.29 4.29 28.55
N LEU A 64 0.00 3.99 28.59
CA LEU A 64 -0.54 2.63 28.65
C LEU A 64 -1.07 2.06 27.34
N GLY A 65 -0.83 2.69 26.21
CA GLY A 65 -1.31 2.16 24.94
C GLY A 65 -0.40 2.54 23.77
N ALA A 66 0.40 1.61 23.29
CA ALA A 66 0.87 1.69 21.92
C ALA A 66 -0.35 1.55 21.01
N THR A 67 -0.96 2.69 20.67
CA THR A 67 -1.95 2.74 19.60
C THR A 67 -1.18 2.50 18.31
N ALA A 68 -1.43 1.36 17.67
CA ALA A 68 -0.89 1.13 16.34
C ALA A 68 -1.44 2.23 15.44
N ASP A 69 -0.58 3.14 14.97
CA ASP A 69 -0.93 4.05 13.89
C ASP A 69 -1.43 3.20 12.70
N PRO A 70 -2.45 3.65 11.99
CA PRO A 70 -2.90 2.98 10.79
C PRO A 70 -1.69 2.80 9.86
N ALA A 71 -1.55 1.61 9.28
CA ALA A 71 -0.50 1.34 8.32
C ALA A 71 -0.55 2.40 7.21
N ARG A 72 0.58 3.00 6.91
CA ARG A 72 0.72 3.95 5.81
C ARG A 72 1.23 3.23 4.57
N TYR A 73 0.90 3.78 3.41
CA TYR A 73 1.40 3.30 2.13
C TYR A 73 2.52 4.21 1.64
N ASP A 74 3.55 3.60 1.10
CA ASP A 74 4.60 4.30 0.36
C ASP A 74 4.15 4.44 -1.09
N PHE A 75 3.86 5.66 -1.52
CA PHE A 75 3.41 5.95 -2.88
C PHE A 75 4.56 6.29 -3.84
N SER A 76 5.82 6.09 -3.42
CA SER A 76 6.96 6.21 -4.34
C SER A 76 6.80 5.29 -5.54
N GLN A 77 7.30 5.74 -6.70
CA GLN A 77 7.19 5.00 -7.94
C GLN A 77 7.95 3.67 -7.86
N GLY A 78 7.31 2.60 -8.34
CA GLY A 78 7.90 1.27 -8.48
C GLY A 78 8.76 1.15 -9.75
N ASN A 79 9.37 -0.01 -9.92
CA ASN A 79 10.14 -0.30 -11.13
C ASN A 79 9.20 -0.52 -12.33
N ILE A 80 9.47 0.16 -13.45
CA ILE A 80 8.71 0.00 -14.69
C ILE A 80 9.36 -1.12 -15.50
N GLN A 81 8.56 -2.15 -15.85
CA GLN A 81 8.97 -3.29 -16.66
C GLN A 81 8.30 -3.26 -18.03
N ASP A 82 9.05 -3.59 -19.06
CA ASP A 82 8.56 -3.72 -20.43
C ASP A 82 7.91 -5.11 -20.62
N THR A 83 6.60 -5.13 -20.89
CA THR A 83 5.82 -6.37 -21.09
C THR A 83 5.47 -6.62 -22.54
N LYS A 84 5.52 -5.59 -23.36
CA LYS A 84 5.13 -5.60 -24.79
C LYS A 84 3.65 -5.92 -25.06
N ARG A 85 2.80 -6.02 -24.00
CA ARG A 85 1.36 -6.13 -24.17
C ARG A 85 0.76 -4.75 -24.43
N GLN A 86 -0.08 -4.62 -25.44
CA GLN A 86 -0.67 -3.33 -25.85
C GLN A 86 -1.53 -2.69 -24.74
N LEU A 87 -2.24 -3.50 -23.96
CA LEU A 87 -3.13 -3.01 -22.90
C LEU A 87 -2.44 -2.91 -21.52
N ASP A 88 -1.15 -3.24 -21.43
CA ASP A 88 -0.35 -2.96 -20.24
C ASP A 88 0.15 -1.51 -20.30
N VAL A 89 -0.12 -0.77 -19.26
CA VAL A 89 0.15 0.67 -19.20
C VAL A 89 0.81 1.04 -17.87
N ALA A 90 1.86 1.83 -17.90
CA ALA A 90 2.47 2.39 -16.70
C ALA A 90 2.38 3.92 -16.71
N LEU A 91 2.34 4.52 -15.52
CA LEU A 91 2.47 5.97 -15.36
C LEU A 91 3.91 6.32 -15.00
N ASN A 92 4.47 7.29 -15.72
CA ASN A 92 5.73 7.92 -15.37
C ASN A 92 5.44 9.25 -14.70
N GLY A 93 5.69 9.33 -13.39
CA GLY A 93 5.34 10.46 -12.54
C GLY A 93 4.18 10.19 -11.57
N ASP A 94 3.72 11.25 -10.89
CA ASP A 94 2.69 11.16 -9.85
C ASP A 94 1.28 11.11 -10.46
N GLY A 95 0.47 10.17 -9.98
CA GLY A 95 -0.93 10.04 -10.39
C GLY A 95 -1.44 8.61 -10.22
N PHE A 96 -2.68 8.39 -10.59
CA PHE A 96 -3.37 7.11 -10.52
C PHE A 96 -4.31 6.99 -11.71
N PHE A 97 -4.52 5.79 -12.18
CA PHE A 97 -5.65 5.46 -13.04
C PHE A 97 -6.92 5.48 -12.21
N THR A 98 -7.99 6.00 -12.78
CA THR A 98 -9.31 6.02 -12.14
C THR A 98 -10.14 4.86 -12.68
N VAL A 99 -10.74 4.08 -11.80
CA VAL A 99 -11.59 2.94 -12.15
C VAL A 99 -12.93 3.04 -11.44
N GLN A 100 -13.96 2.42 -12.01
CA GLN A 100 -15.32 2.44 -11.45
C GLN A 100 -15.46 1.37 -10.39
N GLY A 101 -15.53 1.77 -9.12
CA GLY A 101 -15.91 0.89 -8.02
C GLY A 101 -17.42 0.87 -7.77
N SER A 102 -17.88 -0.04 -6.95
CA SER A 102 -19.31 -0.19 -6.57
C SER A 102 -19.87 1.01 -5.79
N SER A 103 -19.02 1.69 -5.02
CA SER A 103 -19.41 2.82 -4.16
C SER A 103 -18.84 4.15 -4.63
N GLY A 104 -18.29 4.22 -5.83
CA GLY A 104 -17.68 5.41 -6.41
C GLY A 104 -16.32 5.13 -7.06
N PRO A 105 -15.61 6.18 -7.51
CA PRO A 105 -14.34 6.02 -8.17
C PRO A 105 -13.27 5.46 -7.22
N LEU A 106 -12.49 4.52 -7.70
CA LEU A 106 -11.31 3.98 -7.06
C LEU A 106 -10.06 4.35 -7.87
N TYR A 107 -8.92 4.33 -7.22
CA TYR A 107 -7.65 4.77 -7.78
C TYR A 107 -6.63 3.65 -7.71
N THR A 108 -5.92 3.43 -8.81
CA THR A 108 -4.92 2.36 -8.88
C THR A 108 -3.68 2.80 -9.65
N ARG A 109 -2.54 2.19 -9.35
CA ARG A 109 -1.33 2.24 -10.15
C ARG A 109 -1.16 1.01 -11.04
N SER A 110 -2.00 0.00 -10.85
CA SER A 110 -2.01 -1.16 -11.73
C SER A 110 -2.58 -0.77 -13.09
N GLY A 111 -1.77 -0.89 -14.12
CA GLY A 111 -2.18 -0.69 -15.51
C GLY A 111 -2.27 -1.98 -16.30
N ALA A 112 -2.39 -3.13 -15.63
CA ALA A 112 -2.63 -4.41 -16.28
C ALA A 112 -4.10 -4.50 -16.71
N PHE A 113 -4.42 -3.94 -17.86
CA PHE A 113 -5.78 -3.88 -18.37
C PHE A 113 -6.06 -5.01 -19.36
N HIS A 114 -7.34 -5.28 -19.59
CA HIS A 114 -7.83 -6.18 -20.64
C HIS A 114 -9.21 -5.71 -21.13
N LEU A 115 -9.68 -6.28 -22.23
CA LEU A 115 -11.02 -6.00 -22.73
C LEU A 115 -11.97 -7.08 -22.23
N ASP A 116 -13.12 -6.65 -21.72
CA ASP A 116 -14.22 -7.56 -21.41
C ASP A 116 -14.93 -8.02 -22.72
N PRO A 117 -15.85 -9.00 -22.66
CA PRO A 117 -16.59 -9.45 -23.84
C PRO A 117 -17.44 -8.35 -24.53
N GLN A 118 -17.71 -7.26 -23.83
CA GLN A 118 -18.47 -6.10 -24.33
C GLN A 118 -17.53 -5.03 -24.95
N GLY A 119 -16.21 -5.26 -24.91
CA GLY A 119 -15.21 -4.34 -25.42
C GLY A 119 -14.87 -3.21 -24.45
N THR A 120 -15.28 -3.29 -23.17
CA THR A 120 -14.92 -2.29 -22.16
C THR A 120 -13.51 -2.56 -21.64
N LEU A 121 -12.72 -1.50 -21.47
CA LEU A 121 -11.41 -1.60 -20.83
C LEU A 121 -11.58 -1.81 -19.32
N VAL A 122 -11.08 -2.93 -18.79
CA VAL A 122 -11.25 -3.31 -17.39
C VAL A 122 -9.91 -3.71 -16.75
N THR A 123 -9.85 -3.63 -15.41
CA THR A 123 -8.74 -4.15 -14.59
C THR A 123 -8.84 -5.66 -14.46
N GLN A 124 -7.79 -6.31 -13.92
CA GLN A 124 -7.80 -7.75 -13.61
C GLN A 124 -8.96 -8.16 -12.68
N ASP A 125 -9.42 -7.23 -11.83
CA ASP A 125 -10.55 -7.43 -10.92
C ASP A 125 -11.92 -7.19 -11.59
N GLY A 126 -11.95 -6.89 -12.90
CA GLY A 126 -13.16 -6.62 -13.67
C GLY A 126 -13.76 -5.22 -13.47
N LEU A 127 -13.02 -4.28 -12.87
CA LEU A 127 -13.47 -2.90 -12.70
C LEU A 127 -13.22 -2.10 -13.99
N SER A 128 -14.25 -1.38 -14.48
CA SER A 128 -14.13 -0.56 -15.68
C SER A 128 -13.14 0.60 -15.47
N VAL A 129 -12.22 0.76 -16.41
CA VAL A 129 -11.30 1.91 -16.44
C VAL A 129 -12.05 3.14 -16.90
N LEU A 130 -11.95 4.22 -16.13
CA LEU A 130 -12.61 5.47 -16.45
C LEU A 130 -11.71 6.37 -17.33
N GLY A 131 -12.32 6.89 -18.35
CA GLY A 131 -11.81 8.03 -19.11
C GLY A 131 -12.48 9.33 -18.69
N GLN A 132 -12.07 10.45 -19.29
CA GLN A 132 -12.68 11.76 -19.04
C GLN A 132 -14.18 11.81 -19.40
N GLY A 133 -14.64 10.96 -20.31
CA GLY A 133 -16.04 10.87 -20.75
C GLY A 133 -16.83 9.69 -20.16
N GLY A 134 -16.28 8.94 -19.20
CA GLY A 134 -16.87 7.71 -18.65
C GLY A 134 -16.03 6.48 -18.97
N SER A 135 -16.63 5.29 -18.94
CA SER A 135 -15.93 4.04 -19.23
C SER A 135 -15.43 4.00 -20.68
N ILE A 136 -14.21 3.53 -20.89
CA ILE A 136 -13.60 3.43 -22.22
C ILE A 136 -14.11 2.14 -22.89
N GLN A 137 -14.74 2.30 -24.04
CA GLN A 137 -15.25 1.18 -24.84
C GLN A 137 -14.57 1.13 -26.19
N VAL A 138 -14.04 -0.04 -26.52
CA VAL A 138 -13.43 -0.32 -27.84
C VAL A 138 -14.54 -0.81 -28.77
N PRO A 139 -14.68 -0.23 -29.98
CA PRO A 139 -15.67 -0.66 -30.94
C PRO A 139 -15.52 -2.13 -31.34
N GLY A 140 -16.66 -2.79 -31.58
CA GLY A 140 -16.63 -4.20 -32.00
C GLY A 140 -15.83 -4.42 -33.29
N GLY A 141 -15.03 -5.48 -33.31
CA GLY A 141 -14.16 -5.81 -34.44
C GLY A 141 -12.73 -5.31 -34.33
N VAL A 142 -12.42 -4.49 -33.33
CA VAL A 142 -11.05 -4.06 -33.01
C VAL A 142 -10.43 -5.05 -32.03
N THR A 143 -9.23 -5.54 -32.34
CA THR A 143 -8.47 -6.43 -31.46
C THR A 143 -7.60 -5.63 -30.49
N GLU A 144 -7.18 -6.24 -29.37
CA GLU A 144 -6.29 -5.62 -28.39
C GLU A 144 -5.01 -5.05 -29.04
N SER A 145 -4.51 -5.70 -30.09
CA SER A 145 -3.31 -5.27 -30.81
C SER A 145 -3.47 -3.99 -31.63
N GLN A 146 -4.69 -3.56 -31.85
CA GLN A 146 -5.03 -2.33 -32.61
C GLN A 146 -5.36 -1.15 -31.67
N VAL A 147 -5.32 -1.39 -30.35
CA VAL A 147 -5.53 -0.32 -29.38
C VAL A 147 -4.18 0.35 -29.09
N GLU A 148 -4.12 1.64 -29.35
CA GLU A 148 -2.95 2.47 -29.07
C GLU A 148 -3.27 3.48 -27.97
N ILE A 149 -2.36 3.61 -27.00
CA ILE A 149 -2.50 4.54 -25.88
C ILE A 149 -1.34 5.53 -25.97
N ALA A 150 -1.65 6.78 -26.27
CA ALA A 150 -0.67 7.84 -26.41
C ALA A 150 -0.13 8.30 -25.02
N ALA A 151 0.98 9.01 -25.03
CA ALA A 151 1.66 9.49 -23.83
C ALA A 151 0.82 10.48 -22.98
N ASP A 152 -0.18 11.13 -23.58
CA ASP A 152 -1.15 12.01 -22.91
C ASP A 152 -2.37 11.25 -22.32
N GLY A 153 -2.41 9.92 -22.48
CA GLY A 153 -3.51 9.05 -22.05
C GLY A 153 -4.66 8.96 -23.06
N SER A 154 -4.54 9.54 -24.26
CA SER A 154 -5.52 9.36 -25.33
C SER A 154 -5.51 7.91 -25.81
N VAL A 155 -6.69 7.30 -25.95
CA VAL A 155 -6.86 5.91 -26.36
C VAL A 155 -7.45 5.90 -27.77
N PHE A 156 -6.78 5.19 -28.67
CA PHE A 156 -7.15 5.03 -30.06
C PHE A 156 -7.50 3.57 -30.39
N ALA A 157 -8.46 3.38 -31.24
CA ALA A 157 -8.80 2.09 -31.86
C ALA A 157 -8.58 2.23 -33.39
N GLY A 158 -7.43 1.78 -33.86
CA GLY A 158 -6.95 2.14 -35.20
C GLY A 158 -6.73 3.65 -35.29
N ASP A 159 -7.34 4.30 -36.29
CA ASP A 159 -7.20 5.75 -36.49
C ASP A 159 -8.22 6.60 -35.69
N GLN A 160 -9.13 5.98 -34.96
CA GLN A 160 -10.18 6.67 -34.21
C GLN A 160 -9.85 6.82 -32.76
N GLN A 161 -9.84 8.03 -32.21
CA GLN A 161 -9.80 8.27 -30.77
C GLN A 161 -11.13 7.87 -30.14
N ILE A 162 -11.07 6.92 -29.18
CA ILE A 162 -12.25 6.38 -28.49
C ILE A 162 -12.41 6.94 -27.08
N GLY A 163 -11.36 7.56 -26.53
CA GLY A 163 -11.41 8.18 -25.20
C GLY A 163 -10.07 8.71 -24.76
N GLN A 164 -10.01 9.16 -23.52
CA GLN A 164 -8.77 9.55 -22.85
C GLN A 164 -8.84 9.07 -21.41
N LEU A 165 -7.80 8.41 -20.93
CA LEU A 165 -7.70 7.90 -19.57
C LEU A 165 -7.87 9.01 -18.53
N ALA A 166 -8.68 8.78 -17.51
CA ALA A 166 -8.82 9.70 -16.39
C ALA A 166 -7.64 9.48 -15.42
N LEU A 167 -6.65 10.35 -15.54
CA LEU A 167 -5.46 10.35 -14.70
C LEU A 167 -5.65 11.35 -13.57
N THR A 168 -5.56 10.88 -12.33
CA THR A 168 -5.84 11.68 -11.13
C THR A 168 -4.65 11.65 -10.19
N ARG A 169 -4.31 12.80 -9.62
CA ARG A 169 -3.34 12.90 -8.53
C ARG A 169 -3.96 13.58 -7.31
N PHE A 170 -3.36 13.34 -6.16
CA PHE A 170 -3.72 13.97 -4.90
C PHE A 170 -2.53 14.79 -4.39
N ALA A 171 -2.82 15.95 -3.79
CA ALA A 171 -1.78 16.79 -3.18
C ALA A 171 -1.16 16.09 -1.96
N ASP A 172 -1.98 15.32 -1.25
CA ASP A 172 -1.56 14.47 -0.13
C ASP A 172 -2.14 13.06 -0.31
N ASN A 173 -1.27 12.08 -0.57
CA ASN A 173 -1.68 10.70 -0.73
C ASN A 173 -2.07 10.02 0.60
N SER A 174 -1.84 10.65 1.75
CA SER A 174 -2.25 10.12 3.06
C SER A 174 -3.76 10.05 3.26
N VAL A 175 -4.52 10.79 2.44
CA VAL A 175 -6.00 10.76 2.43
C VAL A 175 -6.58 9.53 1.71
N LEU A 176 -5.71 8.74 1.06
CA LEU A 176 -6.11 7.53 0.36
C LEU A 176 -6.18 6.34 1.32
N THR A 177 -7.28 5.63 1.27
CA THR A 177 -7.51 4.40 2.05
C THR A 177 -7.51 3.21 1.10
N ALA A 178 -6.74 2.17 1.42
CA ALA A 178 -6.74 0.95 0.61
C ALA A 178 -8.06 0.20 0.75
N VAL A 179 -8.63 -0.19 -0.38
CA VAL A 179 -9.83 -1.04 -0.49
C VAL A 179 -9.46 -2.45 -0.96
N GLY A 180 -8.28 -2.60 -1.53
CA GLY A 180 -7.72 -3.85 -2.02
C GLY A 180 -6.20 -3.80 -2.05
N ALA A 181 -5.57 -4.79 -2.67
CA ALA A 181 -4.11 -4.87 -2.72
C ALA A 181 -3.46 -3.73 -3.55
N SER A 182 -4.13 -3.29 -4.63
CA SER A 182 -3.66 -2.20 -5.51
C SER A 182 -4.70 -1.10 -5.73
N LEU A 183 -5.82 -1.13 -4.97
CA LEU A 183 -6.96 -0.21 -5.12
C LEU A 183 -7.07 0.71 -3.92
N PHE A 184 -7.29 1.98 -4.18
CA PHE A 184 -7.42 3.02 -3.16
C PHE A 184 -8.72 3.80 -3.35
N ALA A 185 -9.39 4.10 -2.24
CA ALA A 185 -10.51 5.04 -2.19
C ALA A 185 -10.05 6.39 -1.65
N ALA A 186 -10.56 7.45 -2.20
CA ALA A 186 -10.31 8.79 -1.70
C ALA A 186 -11.21 9.09 -0.49
N GLY A 187 -10.63 9.58 0.58
CA GLY A 187 -11.41 10.07 1.73
C GLY A 187 -12.26 11.30 1.36
N SER A 188 -13.23 11.65 2.20
CA SER A 188 -14.15 12.77 1.97
C SER A 188 -13.46 14.14 1.81
N ASN A 189 -12.25 14.28 2.32
CA ASN A 189 -11.46 15.52 2.23
C ASN A 189 -10.45 15.50 1.09
N ALA A 190 -10.40 14.41 0.30
CA ALA A 190 -9.48 14.28 -0.81
C ALA A 190 -9.98 15.14 -1.98
N VAL A 191 -9.11 16.00 -2.50
CA VAL A 191 -9.39 16.79 -3.71
C VAL A 191 -8.62 16.18 -4.87
N PRO A 192 -9.31 15.43 -5.75
CA PRO A 192 -8.67 14.88 -6.94
C PRO A 192 -8.36 16.00 -7.93
N THR A 193 -7.15 16.02 -8.45
CA THR A 193 -6.72 16.93 -9.50
C THR A 193 -6.22 16.14 -10.70
N ALA A 194 -6.48 16.63 -11.91
CA ALA A 194 -5.92 16.03 -13.09
C ALA A 194 -4.38 16.08 -13.03
N THR A 195 -3.72 15.05 -13.54
CA THR A 195 -2.28 15.01 -13.68
C THR A 195 -1.87 14.94 -15.14
N SER A 196 -0.69 15.47 -15.44
CA SER A 196 -0.02 15.34 -16.73
C SER A 196 1.09 14.27 -16.68
N ALA A 197 0.93 13.25 -15.83
CA ALA A 197 1.86 12.12 -15.82
C ALA A 197 1.88 11.46 -17.20
N GLU A 198 3.07 11.11 -17.67
CA GLU A 198 3.26 10.47 -18.95
C GLU A 198 2.78 9.02 -18.90
N VAL A 199 2.01 8.61 -19.89
CA VAL A 199 1.50 7.25 -20.04
C VAL A 199 2.45 6.45 -20.93
N LEU A 200 2.90 5.31 -20.43
CA LEU A 200 3.81 4.42 -21.15
C LEU A 200 3.10 3.12 -21.47
N GLN A 201 2.75 2.94 -22.75
CA GLN A 201 2.14 1.72 -23.26
C GLN A 201 3.15 0.58 -23.37
N GLY A 202 2.69 -0.67 -23.22
CA GLY A 202 3.51 -1.89 -23.27
C GLY A 202 4.39 -2.09 -22.05
N ARG A 203 4.08 -1.40 -20.95
CA ARG A 203 4.84 -1.43 -19.70
C ARG A 203 3.93 -1.55 -18.49
N LEU A 204 4.44 -2.15 -17.41
CA LEU A 204 3.78 -2.20 -16.12
C LEU A 204 4.66 -1.62 -15.02
N GLU A 205 4.04 -0.90 -14.11
CA GLU A 205 4.68 -0.51 -12.87
C GLU A 205 4.54 -1.65 -11.86
N MET A 206 5.66 -2.23 -11.43
CA MET A 206 5.71 -3.28 -10.43
C MET A 206 5.65 -2.72 -9.01
N ALA A 207 5.53 -3.59 -8.02
CA ALA A 207 5.57 -3.19 -6.62
C ALA A 207 6.81 -2.34 -6.30
N ASN A 208 6.66 -1.31 -5.46
CA ASN A 208 7.76 -0.43 -5.04
C ASN A 208 8.56 -1.01 -3.86
N THR A 209 8.70 -2.32 -3.81
CA THR A 209 9.48 -3.05 -2.80
C THR A 209 10.33 -4.13 -3.45
N SER A 210 11.32 -4.65 -2.74
CA SER A 210 12.16 -5.74 -3.22
C SER A 210 12.18 -6.91 -2.24
N SER A 211 12.27 -8.14 -2.79
CA SER A 211 12.31 -9.36 -1.98
C SER A 211 13.46 -9.35 -0.98
N VAL A 212 14.63 -8.86 -1.38
CA VAL A 212 15.82 -8.80 -0.51
C VAL A 212 15.57 -7.88 0.68
N THR A 213 15.00 -6.70 0.42
CA THR A 213 14.68 -5.73 1.49
C THR A 213 13.66 -6.30 2.47
N GLU A 214 12.59 -6.92 1.96
CA GLU A 214 11.55 -7.46 2.84
C GLU A 214 12.03 -8.69 3.61
N LEU A 215 12.88 -9.55 3.03
CA LEU A 215 13.50 -10.66 3.75
C LEU A 215 14.42 -10.17 4.88
N ILE A 216 15.22 -9.15 4.65
CA ILE A 216 16.06 -8.54 5.69
C ILE A 216 15.18 -7.97 6.83
N ASN A 217 14.08 -7.29 6.47
CA ASN A 217 13.12 -6.77 7.44
C ASN A 217 12.49 -7.91 8.25
N LEU A 218 12.10 -9.00 7.61
CA LEU A 218 11.52 -10.17 8.27
C LEU A 218 12.49 -10.82 9.26
N ILE A 219 13.77 -10.99 8.89
CA ILE A 219 14.80 -11.50 9.79
C ILE A 219 15.00 -10.56 10.99
N SER A 220 15.03 -9.25 10.74
CA SER A 220 15.17 -8.24 11.80
C SER A 220 14.00 -8.31 12.78
N ILE A 221 12.77 -8.39 12.26
CA ILE A 221 11.54 -8.49 13.04
C ILE A 221 11.54 -9.79 13.88
N SER A 222 11.91 -10.93 13.29
CA SER A 222 12.05 -12.20 14.01
C SER A 222 13.00 -12.08 15.19
N ARG A 223 14.16 -11.46 14.98
CA ARG A 223 15.13 -11.23 16.08
C ARG A 223 14.58 -10.34 17.19
N HIS A 224 13.82 -9.29 16.83
CA HIS A 224 13.17 -8.42 17.82
C HIS A 224 12.09 -9.18 18.61
N ARG A 225 11.32 -10.04 17.95
CA ARG A 225 10.32 -10.91 18.58
C ARG A 225 10.96 -11.87 19.58
N ASP A 226 12.05 -12.55 19.19
CA ASP A 226 12.79 -13.45 20.07
C ASP A 226 13.35 -12.72 21.29
N ALA A 227 13.86 -11.50 21.11
CA ALA A 227 14.35 -10.67 22.20
C ALA A 227 13.22 -10.25 23.15
N ALA A 228 12.06 -9.86 22.64
CA ALA A 228 10.88 -9.51 23.42
C ALA A 228 10.37 -10.72 24.24
N GLN A 229 10.32 -11.89 23.61
CA GLN A 229 9.91 -13.13 24.28
C GLN A 229 10.87 -13.55 25.41
N LYS A 230 12.18 -13.43 25.17
CA LYS A 230 13.19 -13.67 26.21
C LYS A 230 13.04 -12.69 27.40
N ALA A 231 12.76 -11.41 27.10
CA ALA A 231 12.51 -10.40 28.12
C ALA A 231 11.25 -10.72 28.95
N LEU A 232 10.15 -11.14 28.30
CA LEU A 232 8.93 -11.59 28.98
C LEU A 232 9.17 -12.78 29.90
N ASN A 233 9.89 -13.81 29.43
CA ASN A 233 10.21 -14.97 30.20
C ASN A 233 11.07 -14.61 31.42
N ALA A 234 12.08 -13.75 31.27
CA ALA A 234 12.92 -13.30 32.39
C ALA A 234 12.12 -12.51 33.45
N ILE A 235 11.13 -11.70 33.00
CA ILE A 235 10.23 -10.99 33.92
C ILE A 235 9.32 -12.01 34.64
N ALA A 236 8.76 -12.99 33.96
CA ALA A 236 7.92 -14.03 34.51
C ALA A 236 8.67 -14.86 35.58
N ASP A 237 9.90 -15.29 35.26
CA ASP A 237 10.77 -16.03 36.20
C ASP A 237 11.08 -15.20 37.48
N THR A 238 11.31 -13.90 37.29
CA THR A 238 11.57 -12.99 38.41
C THR A 238 10.35 -12.87 39.33
N ILE A 239 9.14 -12.82 38.72
CA ILE A 239 7.88 -12.78 39.46
C ILE A 239 7.66 -14.09 40.22
N GLN A 240 7.86 -15.24 39.58
CA GLN A 240 7.71 -16.55 40.21
C GLN A 240 8.67 -16.73 41.40
N LYS A 241 9.95 -16.36 41.26
CA LYS A 241 10.93 -16.41 42.35
C LYS A 241 10.54 -15.52 43.54
N ARG A 242 9.92 -14.36 43.30
CA ARG A 242 9.44 -13.48 44.37
C ARG A 242 8.19 -13.99 45.08
N ILE A 243 7.31 -14.70 44.39
CA ILE A 243 6.11 -15.32 44.97
C ILE A 243 6.48 -16.57 45.76
N GLY A 244 7.45 -17.35 45.25
CA GLY A 244 7.92 -18.57 45.92
C GLY A 244 8.84 -18.33 47.14
N LEU A 245 9.25 -17.09 47.38
CA LEU A 245 10.03 -16.69 48.56
C LEU A 245 9.15 -16.17 49.72
N ARG A 246 7.83 -16.27 49.63
CA ARG A 246 6.85 -16.04 50.69
C ARG A 246 6.22 -17.36 51.14
#